data_e3c257a1ddf9e3871996d78a37be0271
#
_entry.id   e3c257a1ddf9e3871996d78a37be0271
#
_cell.length_a   1.000
_cell.length_b   1.000
_cell.length_c   1.000
_cell.angle_alpha   90.00
_cell.angle_beta   90.00
_cell.angle_gamma   90.00
#
_symmetry.space_group_name_H-M   'P 1'
#
loop_
_entity.id
_entity.type
_entity.pdbx_description
1 polymer ?
#
loop_
_entity_poly.entity_id
_entity_poly.type
_entity_poly.pdbx_seq_one_letter_code
_entity_poly.pdbx_strand_id
1 'polypeptide(L)'
;QHPQDARWFVWRPARWANWMFDTGAVNGSNFTFGQGGNQGARGSNNGGDYFVENIFEELDNPGEFFHDTRTGKLYLFHNGTGAPPTTNVVTPQQKILVNVSGRCCVE
;
A
#
# COMPACT_ATOMS: atom_id res chain seq x y z
N GLN A 1 -15.24 -6.05 -1.77
CA GLN A 1 -15.27 -4.81 -0.97
C GLN A 1 -14.52 -5.02 0.33
N HIS A 2 -13.27 -4.64 0.35
CA HIS A 2 -12.37 -4.89 1.48
C HIS A 2 -11.55 -3.64 1.80
N PRO A 3 -12.20 -2.57 2.30
CA PRO A 3 -11.51 -1.31 2.57
C PRO A 3 -10.38 -1.45 3.61
N GLN A 4 -10.40 -2.52 4.40
CA GLN A 4 -9.34 -2.82 5.38
C GLN A 4 -8.02 -3.21 4.72
N ASP A 5 -8.04 -3.68 3.47
CA ASP A 5 -6.84 -4.04 2.71
C ASP A 5 -6.21 -2.83 2.01
N ALA A 6 -6.91 -1.70 1.99
CA ALA A 6 -6.42 -0.48 1.37
C ALA A 6 -5.23 0.11 2.12
N ARG A 7 -4.30 0.66 1.36
CA ARG A 7 -3.15 1.41 1.86
C ARG A 7 -3.18 2.83 1.39
N TRP A 8 -2.82 3.74 2.29
CA TRP A 8 -2.86 5.17 2.07
C TRP A 8 -1.47 5.71 1.93
N PHE A 9 -1.18 6.31 0.79
CA PHE A 9 0.02 7.07 0.56
C PHE A 9 -0.33 8.55 0.69
N VAL A 10 0.23 9.20 1.69
CA VAL A 10 -0.13 10.57 2.07
C VAL A 10 1.09 11.47 1.96
N TRP A 11 0.96 12.54 1.20
CA TRP A 11 1.96 13.58 1.11
C TRP A 11 1.74 14.63 2.20
N ARG A 12 2.81 15.09 2.76
CA ARG A 12 2.76 16.33 3.52
C ARG A 12 2.56 17.52 2.57
N PRO A 13 1.86 18.62 3.03
CA PRO A 13 1.80 19.85 2.25
C PRO A 13 3.18 20.26 1.71
N ALA A 14 3.23 20.73 0.47
CA ALA A 14 4.44 21.01 -0.30
C ALA A 14 5.29 19.76 -0.68
N ARG A 15 4.78 18.56 -0.47
CA ARG A 15 5.37 17.27 -0.90
C ARG A 15 6.80 17.00 -0.47
N TRP A 16 7.27 17.60 0.61
CA TRP A 16 8.64 17.39 1.08
C TRP A 16 8.83 16.07 1.87
N ALA A 17 7.73 15.43 2.27
CA ALA A 17 7.73 14.11 2.88
C ALA A 17 6.45 13.37 2.56
N ASN A 18 6.48 12.06 2.65
CA ASN A 18 5.33 11.18 2.49
C ASN A 18 5.35 10.07 3.53
N TRP A 19 4.20 9.48 3.74
CA TRP A 19 4.01 8.34 4.63
C TRP A 19 3.02 7.37 4.04
N MET A 20 3.20 6.09 4.36
CA MET A 20 2.24 5.04 4.07
C MET A 20 1.58 4.59 5.35
N PHE A 21 0.28 4.38 5.28
CA PHE A 21 -0.54 3.87 6.39
C PHE A 21 -1.41 2.72 5.90
N ASP A 22 -1.54 1.70 6.73
CA ASP A 22 -2.62 0.73 6.57
C ASP A 22 -3.95 1.38 6.95
N THR A 23 -5.05 0.86 6.42
CA THR A 23 -6.38 1.27 6.88
C THR A 23 -6.63 0.71 8.28
N GLY A 24 -7.06 1.56 9.18
CA GLY A 24 -7.53 1.18 10.50
C GLY A 24 -9.02 0.87 10.52
N ALA A 25 -9.76 1.45 11.46
CA ALA A 25 -11.20 1.29 11.51
C ALA A 25 -11.90 2.01 10.35
N VAL A 26 -12.91 1.37 9.79
CA VAL A 26 -13.78 1.92 8.75
C VAL A 26 -15.21 1.98 9.26
N ASN A 27 -15.84 3.15 9.16
CA ASN A 27 -17.24 3.35 9.54
C ASN A 27 -17.93 4.23 8.48
N GLY A 28 -18.66 3.59 7.59
CA GLY A 28 -19.26 4.26 6.43
C GLY A 28 -18.17 4.87 5.54
N SER A 29 -18.24 6.17 5.32
CA SER A 29 -17.26 6.93 4.54
C SER A 29 -16.06 7.43 5.36
N ASN A 30 -16.04 7.14 6.65
CA ASN A 30 -14.95 7.55 7.52
C ASN A 30 -13.99 6.38 7.77
N PHE A 31 -12.71 6.70 7.82
CA PHE A 31 -11.68 5.74 8.18
C PHE A 31 -10.64 6.39 9.10
N THR A 32 -9.89 5.54 9.79
CA THR A 32 -8.72 5.95 10.56
C THR A 32 -7.47 5.35 9.95
N PHE A 33 -6.34 5.98 10.13
CA PHE A 33 -5.07 5.36 9.81
C PHE A 33 -4.75 4.26 10.84
N GLY A 34 -4.31 3.13 10.33
CA GLY A 34 -3.82 2.02 11.12
C GLY A 34 -2.31 2.12 11.35
N GLN A 35 -1.62 0.99 11.20
CA GLN A 35 -0.18 0.94 11.33
C GLN A 35 0.51 1.67 10.18
N GLY A 36 1.62 2.31 10.47
CA GLY A 36 2.47 2.97 9.47
C GLY A 36 2.71 4.44 9.78
N GLY A 37 3.33 5.08 8.83
CA GLY A 37 3.64 6.50 8.88
C GLY A 37 4.56 6.90 10.02
N ASN A 38 4.76 8.20 10.10
CA ASN A 38 5.42 8.84 11.23
C ASN A 38 4.69 10.13 11.54
N GLN A 39 4.54 10.44 12.81
CA GLN A 39 3.96 11.71 13.25
C GLN A 39 2.50 11.95 12.81
N GLY A 40 1.74 10.88 12.52
CA GLY A 40 0.32 10.99 12.16
C GLY A 40 0.07 11.89 10.95
N ALA A 41 0.92 11.82 9.91
CA ALA A 41 0.82 12.70 8.73
C ALA A 41 0.69 14.19 9.11
N ARG A 42 1.57 14.67 9.96
CA ARG A 42 1.57 16.07 10.46
C ARG A 42 1.29 17.09 9.36
N GLY A 43 0.46 18.06 9.67
CA GLY A 43 0.03 19.09 8.74
C GLY A 43 -1.22 18.73 7.94
N SER A 44 -1.88 17.63 8.30
CA SER A 44 -3.12 17.17 7.68
C SER A 44 -4.27 18.19 7.73
N ASN A 45 -4.22 19.11 8.68
CA ASN A 45 -5.26 20.15 8.81
C ASN A 45 -5.41 21.04 7.58
N ASN A 46 -4.42 21.08 6.72
CA ASN A 46 -4.43 21.88 5.50
C ASN A 46 -4.60 21.03 4.23
N GLY A 47 -4.83 19.73 4.37
CA GLY A 47 -4.91 18.80 3.26
C GLY A 47 -3.56 18.59 2.58
N GLY A 48 -3.15 17.35 2.45
CA GLY A 48 -2.07 16.93 1.58
C GLY A 48 -2.66 16.10 0.45
N ASP A 49 -1.92 15.99 -0.65
CA ASP A 49 -2.28 15.04 -1.68
C ASP A 49 -2.17 13.62 -1.11
N TYR A 50 -3.01 12.76 -1.59
CA TYR A 50 -2.94 11.35 -1.24
C TYR A 50 -3.38 10.49 -2.42
N PHE A 51 -3.00 9.24 -2.39
CA PHE A 51 -3.61 8.20 -3.20
C PHE A 51 -3.79 6.94 -2.36
N VAL A 52 -4.63 6.07 -2.84
CA VAL A 52 -4.98 4.82 -2.17
C VAL A 52 -4.58 3.67 -3.06
N GLU A 53 -3.97 2.67 -2.48
CA GLU A 53 -3.54 1.45 -3.15
C GLU A 53 -4.29 0.24 -2.61
N ASN A 54 -4.23 -0.85 -3.35
CA ASN A 54 -4.78 -2.14 -2.97
C ASN A 54 -6.29 -2.09 -2.72
N ILE A 55 -7.03 -1.52 -3.68
CA ILE A 55 -8.48 -1.50 -3.73
C ILE A 55 -8.96 -2.43 -4.84
N PHE A 56 -9.75 -3.44 -4.51
CA PHE A 56 -10.21 -4.43 -5.47
C PHE A 56 -11.08 -3.82 -6.58
N GLU A 57 -11.91 -2.87 -6.22
CA GLU A 57 -12.83 -2.18 -7.13
C GLU A 57 -12.13 -1.27 -8.15
N GLU A 58 -10.89 -0.90 -7.88
CA GLU A 58 -10.03 -0.11 -8.76
C GLU A 58 -9.12 -0.99 -9.64
N LEU A 59 -9.36 -2.30 -9.67
CA LEU A 59 -8.63 -3.24 -10.51
C LEU A 59 -9.23 -3.21 -11.92
N ASP A 60 -8.99 -2.14 -12.65
CA ASP A 60 -9.66 -1.84 -13.92
C ASP A 60 -8.69 -1.64 -15.11
N ASN A 61 -7.38 -1.62 -14.88
CA ASN A 61 -6.37 -1.47 -15.91
C ASN A 61 -5.39 -2.67 -15.97
N PRO A 62 -4.94 -3.02 -17.18
CA PRO A 62 -3.96 -4.09 -17.35
C PRO A 62 -2.65 -3.82 -16.59
N GLY A 63 -2.20 -4.82 -15.85
CA GLY A 63 -0.99 -4.75 -15.05
C GLY A 63 -1.23 -4.38 -13.58
N GLU A 64 -2.42 -3.96 -13.24
CA GLU A 64 -2.79 -3.74 -11.85
C GLU A 64 -2.98 -5.04 -11.10
N PHE A 65 -2.78 -4.99 -9.79
CA PHE A 65 -3.00 -6.14 -8.92
C PHE A 65 -3.66 -5.74 -7.59
N PHE A 66 -4.36 -6.69 -7.02
CA PHE A 66 -4.93 -6.59 -5.68
C PHE A 66 -4.49 -7.79 -4.84
N HIS A 67 -4.02 -7.54 -3.63
CA HIS A 67 -3.68 -8.55 -2.66
C HIS A 67 -4.74 -8.60 -1.54
N ASP A 68 -5.54 -9.67 -1.54
CA ASP A 68 -6.47 -9.96 -0.45
C ASP A 68 -5.71 -10.55 0.73
N THR A 69 -5.45 -9.76 1.75
CA THR A 69 -4.67 -10.17 2.93
C THR A 69 -5.36 -11.22 3.78
N ARG A 70 -6.70 -11.34 3.69
CA ARG A 70 -7.49 -12.31 4.47
C ARG A 70 -7.39 -13.72 3.89
N THR A 71 -7.35 -13.82 2.57
CA THR A 71 -7.28 -15.11 1.87
C THR A 71 -5.89 -15.45 1.36
N GLY A 72 -4.96 -14.46 1.39
CA GLY A 72 -3.61 -14.58 0.84
C GLY A 72 -3.59 -14.68 -0.68
N LYS A 73 -4.69 -14.30 -1.36
CA LYS A 73 -4.79 -14.36 -2.81
C LYS A 73 -4.30 -13.09 -3.46
N LEU A 74 -3.59 -13.25 -4.56
CA LEU A 74 -3.21 -12.17 -5.45
C LEU A 74 -4.09 -12.21 -6.70
N TYR A 75 -4.73 -11.10 -7.00
CA TYR A 75 -5.50 -10.89 -8.22
C TYR A 75 -4.71 -9.98 -9.14
N LEU A 76 -4.63 -10.32 -10.41
CA LEU A 76 -3.94 -9.55 -11.43
C LEU A 76 -4.92 -9.25 -12.56
N PHE A 77 -5.01 -7.99 -12.97
CA PHE A 77 -5.69 -7.63 -14.21
C PHE A 77 -4.75 -7.93 -15.38
N HIS A 78 -4.99 -9.07 -16.04
CA HIS A 78 -4.16 -9.52 -17.14
C HIS A 78 -4.53 -8.81 -18.44
N ASN A 79 -3.54 -8.29 -19.16
CA ASN A 79 -3.74 -7.54 -20.42
C ASN A 79 -3.82 -8.42 -21.66
N GLY A 80 -3.76 -9.73 -21.52
CA GLY A 80 -3.85 -10.69 -22.62
C GLY A 80 -5.20 -11.38 -22.72
N THR A 81 -5.39 -12.13 -23.78
CA THR A 81 -6.51 -13.06 -23.94
C THR A 81 -6.12 -14.44 -23.39
N GLY A 82 -7.05 -15.08 -22.67
CA GLY A 82 -6.82 -16.42 -22.12
C GLY A 82 -6.47 -16.42 -20.63
N ALA A 83 -5.88 -17.51 -20.16
CA ALA A 83 -5.52 -17.67 -18.77
C ALA A 83 -4.34 -16.74 -18.40
N PRO A 84 -4.30 -16.21 -17.17
CA PRO A 84 -3.16 -15.41 -16.70
C PRO A 84 -1.89 -16.26 -16.67
N PRO A 85 -0.70 -15.62 -16.75
CA PRO A 85 0.57 -16.32 -16.71
C PRO A 85 0.75 -17.09 -15.40
N THR A 86 1.18 -18.33 -15.49
CA THR A 86 1.49 -19.18 -14.34
C THR A 86 2.99 -19.25 -14.04
N THR A 87 3.80 -18.62 -14.89
CA THR A 87 5.26 -18.57 -14.78
C THR A 87 5.73 -17.12 -14.75
N ASN A 88 6.92 -16.91 -14.22
CA ASN A 88 7.55 -15.58 -14.14
C ASN A 88 6.81 -14.56 -13.26
N VAL A 89 6.00 -15.04 -12.31
CA VAL A 89 5.43 -14.19 -11.27
C VAL A 89 6.38 -14.17 -10.08
N VAL A 90 6.90 -13.00 -9.77
CA VAL A 90 7.84 -12.82 -8.65
C VAL A 90 7.19 -11.92 -7.60
N THR A 91 7.15 -12.40 -6.37
CA THR A 91 6.66 -11.64 -5.23
C THR A 91 7.75 -11.50 -4.17
N PRO A 92 7.84 -10.35 -3.49
CA PRO A 92 8.80 -10.18 -2.40
C PRO A 92 8.42 -11.10 -1.23
N GLN A 93 9.42 -11.79 -0.67
CA GLN A 93 9.26 -12.69 0.47
C GLN A 93 9.82 -12.08 1.76
N GLN A 94 10.71 -11.12 1.64
CA GLN A 94 11.42 -10.52 2.77
C GLN A 94 10.90 -9.12 3.03
N LYS A 95 10.57 -8.83 4.30
CA LYS A 95 10.20 -7.48 4.72
C LYS A 95 11.39 -6.53 4.79
N ILE A 96 12.56 -7.07 5.06
CA ILE A 96 13.81 -6.33 5.22
C ILE A 96 14.89 -7.07 4.44
N LEU A 97 15.48 -6.43 3.45
CA LEU A 97 16.58 -6.99 2.66
C LEU A 97 17.93 -6.79 3.32
N VAL A 98 18.12 -5.66 3.96
CA VAL A 98 19.36 -5.34 4.67
C VAL A 98 19.00 -4.74 6.03
N ASN A 99 19.50 -5.35 7.08
CA ASN A 99 19.36 -4.84 8.44
C ASN A 99 20.75 -4.59 9.03
N VAL A 100 21.06 -3.33 9.31
CA VAL A 100 22.30 -2.93 9.99
C VAL A 100 21.91 -2.32 11.32
N SER A 101 22.13 -3.06 12.40
CA SER A 101 21.80 -2.64 13.76
C SER A 101 23.02 -2.79 14.69
N GLY A 102 23.13 -1.90 15.66
CA GLY A 102 24.19 -1.96 16.69
C GLY A 102 25.59 -1.61 16.21
N ARG A 103 25.71 -0.96 15.05
CA ARG A 103 26.98 -0.44 14.52
C ARG A 103 26.87 1.07 14.32
N CYS A 104 27.78 1.83 14.91
CA CYS A 104 28.05 3.16 14.44
C CYS A 104 29.13 3.06 13.35
N CYS A 105 29.01 3.82 12.30
CA CYS A 105 30.00 3.98 11.23
C CYS A 105 30.23 2.69 10.42
N VAL A 106 29.52 2.59 9.32
CA VAL A 106 29.83 1.66 8.23
C VAL A 106 30.62 2.48 7.20
N GLU A 107 31.89 2.16 7.01
CA GLU A 107 32.71 2.69 5.93
C GLU A 107 32.37 2.00 4.61
#